data_2c82d37ba2140eca077750120b077267
#
_entry.id   2c82d37ba2140eca077750120b077267
#
_cell.length_a   1.000
_cell.length_b   1.000
_cell.length_c   1.000
_cell.angle_alpha   90.00
_cell.angle_beta   90.00
_cell.angle_gamma   90.00
#
_symmetry.space_group_name_H-M   'P 1'
#
loop_
_entity.id
_entity.type
_entity.pdbx_description
1 polymer ?
#
loop_
_entity_poly.entity_id
_entity_poly.type
_entity_poly.pdbx_seq_one_letter_code
_entity_poly.pdbx_strand_id
1 'polypeptide(L)'
;MASPTKRSQGSVAILPDRIVPMRVIVCGVHRTGTLSIRSALWQLGFHDCYHMHSMIQDTSQAPEWVRAFEAKYAGRGTFTRADYDRLLGDCQAVCDAPAAFLGAELAEAYPEAKVVILNRDPETWYDSVLNSIYLMTKPQGLGRKLSMIYSFMFDTTLRNMAGYSKALRQYVLKYDHGEEKDKALAWYKAQYDEFRERIPAERRIEYTITDGWAPLCEHLGVPIPMIEDPGTGEMVEAPFPRLNDREMFRENSKRMIKKSRARANDNLLSAVGRLALLGVAGYAGYLAWRTRLGGRV
;
A
#
# COMPACT_ATOMS: atom_id res chain seq x y z
N MET A 1 -2.05 -9.82 -22.49
CA MET A 1 -1.96 -9.17 -21.17
C MET A 1 -2.09 -10.25 -20.09
N ALA A 2 -0.97 -10.68 -19.52
CA ALA A 2 -0.96 -11.67 -18.46
C ALA A 2 -1.37 -11.00 -17.14
N SER A 3 -2.40 -11.52 -16.50
CA SER A 3 -2.86 -11.11 -15.18
C SER A 3 -1.78 -11.49 -14.15
N PRO A 4 -1.42 -10.64 -13.20
CA PRO A 4 -0.45 -11.00 -12.18
C PRO A 4 -0.97 -12.18 -11.36
N THR A 5 -0.13 -13.20 -11.22
CA THR A 5 -0.38 -14.42 -10.45
C THR A 5 -0.83 -14.07 -9.03
N LYS A 6 -1.95 -14.63 -8.59
CA LYS A 6 -2.44 -14.53 -7.21
C LYS A 6 -1.36 -15.01 -6.25
N ARG A 7 -0.83 -14.13 -5.40
CA ARG A 7 -0.07 -14.54 -4.21
C ARG A 7 -0.97 -15.45 -3.36
N SER A 8 -0.52 -16.65 -3.08
CA SER A 8 -1.20 -17.57 -2.16
C SER A 8 -1.16 -16.96 -0.75
N GLN A 9 -2.32 -16.92 -0.09
CA GLN A 9 -2.41 -16.65 1.34
C GLN A 9 -1.82 -17.84 2.11
N GLY A 10 -0.52 -17.83 2.31
CA GLY A 10 0.16 -18.83 3.13
C GLY A 10 1.33 -18.16 3.83
N SER A 11 1.48 -18.41 5.14
CA SER A 11 2.52 -18.00 6.08
C SER A 11 3.67 -17.20 5.49
N VAL A 12 3.98 -16.05 6.08
CA VAL A 12 5.14 -15.21 5.75
C VAL A 12 6.37 -16.09 5.59
N ALA A 13 6.66 -16.53 4.36
CA ALA A 13 7.94 -17.09 4.03
C ALA A 13 8.93 -15.92 4.15
N ILE A 14 9.75 -15.94 5.18
CA ILE A 14 10.91 -15.07 5.33
C ILE A 14 11.78 -15.38 4.14
N LEU A 15 11.74 -14.54 3.10
CA LEU A 15 12.69 -14.60 2.01
C LEU A 15 14.03 -14.10 2.59
N PRO A 16 15.06 -14.94 2.70
CA PRO A 16 16.31 -14.57 3.35
C PRO A 16 17.07 -13.48 2.60
N ASP A 17 16.85 -13.37 1.30
CA ASP A 17 17.56 -12.43 0.42
C ASP A 17 16.63 -11.80 -0.60
N ARG A 18 17.03 -10.62 -1.10
CA ARG A 18 16.36 -9.92 -2.19
C ARG A 18 16.43 -10.72 -3.49
N ILE A 19 15.28 -10.91 -4.15
CA ILE A 19 15.18 -11.71 -5.38
C ILE A 19 15.55 -10.87 -6.61
N VAL A 20 15.15 -9.59 -6.61
CA VAL A 20 15.40 -8.62 -7.69
C VAL A 20 16.02 -7.35 -7.14
N PRO A 21 16.92 -6.65 -7.87
CA PRO A 21 17.53 -5.41 -7.38
C PRO A 21 16.47 -4.29 -7.25
N MET A 22 16.58 -3.43 -6.22
CA MET A 22 15.84 -2.17 -6.16
C MET A 22 16.45 -1.23 -7.20
N ARG A 23 15.68 -0.83 -8.20
CA ARG A 23 16.13 0.01 -9.31
C ARG A 23 15.58 1.42 -9.28
N VAL A 24 14.34 1.60 -8.78
CA VAL A 24 13.65 2.88 -8.81
C VAL A 24 12.95 3.14 -7.48
N ILE A 25 13.21 4.30 -6.90
CA ILE A 25 12.51 4.80 -5.71
C ILE A 25 11.77 6.08 -6.09
N VAL A 26 10.43 6.02 -6.05
CA VAL A 26 9.61 7.20 -6.32
C VAL A 26 9.26 7.87 -4.98
N CYS A 27 9.91 8.99 -4.73
CA CYS A 27 9.64 9.89 -3.61
C CYS A 27 8.44 10.77 -3.97
N GLY A 28 7.25 10.22 -3.86
CA GLY A 28 5.99 10.89 -4.16
C GLY A 28 4.91 10.44 -3.17
N VAL A 29 4.47 11.35 -2.31
CA VAL A 29 3.42 11.03 -1.33
C VAL A 29 2.09 10.74 -2.01
N HIS A 30 1.15 10.20 -1.25
CA HIS A 30 -0.19 9.89 -1.77
C HIS A 30 -0.82 11.07 -2.53
N ARG A 31 -1.59 10.79 -3.58
CA ARG A 31 -2.29 11.76 -4.45
C ARG A 31 -1.38 12.66 -5.32
N THR A 32 -0.15 12.30 -5.54
CA THR A 32 0.76 13.01 -6.47
C THR A 32 0.83 12.37 -7.87
N GLY A 33 -0.01 11.38 -8.17
CA GLY A 33 0.02 10.64 -9.44
C GLY A 33 0.70 9.27 -9.34
N THR A 34 0.79 8.72 -8.14
CA THR A 34 1.52 7.49 -7.82
C THR A 34 1.02 6.25 -8.57
N LEU A 35 -0.28 6.16 -8.90
CA LEU A 35 -0.79 5.08 -9.75
C LEU A 35 -0.36 5.21 -11.21
N SER A 36 -0.29 6.44 -11.72
CA SER A 36 0.16 6.70 -13.08
C SER A 36 1.63 6.35 -13.25
N ILE A 37 2.50 6.80 -12.33
CA ILE A 37 3.93 6.46 -12.37
C ILE A 37 4.16 4.95 -12.15
N ARG A 38 3.38 4.29 -11.28
CA ARG A 38 3.42 2.83 -11.12
C ARG A 38 3.14 2.11 -12.43
N SER A 39 2.10 2.52 -13.14
CA SER A 39 1.73 1.95 -14.44
C SER A 39 2.80 2.23 -15.50
N ALA A 40 3.39 3.44 -15.48
CA ALA A 40 4.49 3.79 -16.37
C ALA A 40 5.72 2.90 -16.12
N LEU A 41 6.11 2.72 -14.85
CA LEU A 41 7.23 1.85 -14.49
C LEU A 41 7.00 0.39 -14.94
N TRP A 42 5.79 -0.13 -14.86
CA TRP A 42 5.46 -1.45 -15.38
C TRP A 42 5.60 -1.53 -16.89
N GLN A 43 5.16 -0.51 -17.65
CA GLN A 43 5.36 -0.47 -19.11
C GLN A 43 6.84 -0.38 -19.49
N LEU A 44 7.66 0.23 -18.65
CA LEU A 44 9.11 0.29 -18.80
C LEU A 44 9.85 -0.98 -18.34
N GLY A 45 9.11 -2.01 -17.90
CA GLY A 45 9.69 -3.30 -17.50
C GLY A 45 10.20 -3.36 -16.05
N PHE A 46 9.92 -2.35 -15.22
CA PHE A 46 10.20 -2.42 -13.78
C PHE A 46 9.07 -3.18 -13.07
N HIS A 47 9.20 -4.49 -12.99
CA HIS A 47 8.18 -5.34 -12.42
C HIS A 47 8.19 -5.32 -10.91
N ASP A 48 6.99 -5.43 -10.38
CA ASP A 48 6.56 -5.16 -9.02
C ASP A 48 7.09 -3.83 -8.47
N CYS A 49 6.36 -2.79 -8.84
CA CYS A 49 6.42 -1.50 -8.18
C CYS A 49 5.51 -1.53 -6.94
N TYR A 50 6.11 -1.54 -5.75
CA TYR A 50 5.36 -1.50 -4.48
C TYR A 50 4.56 -0.20 -4.35
N HIS A 51 3.34 -0.31 -3.84
CA HIS A 51 2.40 0.80 -3.68
C HIS A 51 1.43 0.50 -2.54
N MET A 52 0.66 1.46 -2.04
CA MET A 52 -0.42 1.23 -1.07
C MET A 52 -1.36 0.08 -1.51
N HIS A 53 -1.61 -0.07 -2.81
CA HIS A 53 -2.38 -1.20 -3.34
C HIS A 53 -1.75 -2.56 -3.02
N SER A 54 -0.43 -2.68 -3.04
CA SER A 54 0.28 -3.92 -2.68
C SER A 54 0.06 -4.25 -1.21
N MET A 55 0.18 -3.27 -0.32
CA MET A 55 -0.10 -3.45 1.10
C MET A 55 -1.58 -3.77 1.37
N ILE A 56 -2.53 -3.19 0.63
CA ILE A 56 -3.96 -3.52 0.77
C ILE A 56 -4.25 -4.96 0.31
N GLN A 57 -3.53 -5.48 -0.66
CA GLN A 57 -3.65 -6.86 -1.12
C GLN A 57 -3.08 -7.86 -0.10
N ASP A 58 -1.98 -7.48 0.55
CA ASP A 58 -1.35 -8.26 1.62
C ASP A 58 -1.10 -7.38 2.85
N THR A 59 -2.10 -7.30 3.72
CA THR A 59 -2.03 -6.48 4.94
C THR A 59 -1.20 -7.12 6.05
N SER A 60 -0.67 -8.33 5.87
CA SER A 60 0.28 -8.94 6.82
C SER A 60 1.58 -8.14 6.92
N GLN A 61 1.89 -7.32 5.90
CA GLN A 61 3.04 -6.43 5.86
C GLN A 61 2.87 -5.14 6.69
N ALA A 62 1.64 -4.80 7.07
CA ALA A 62 1.35 -3.54 7.78
C ALA A 62 2.13 -3.38 9.10
N PRO A 63 2.32 -4.42 9.95
CA PRO A 63 3.14 -4.31 11.15
C PRO A 63 4.61 -3.94 10.88
N GLU A 64 5.20 -4.43 9.78
CA GLU A 64 6.58 -4.09 9.40
C GLU A 64 6.72 -2.62 9.03
N TRP A 65 5.75 -2.07 8.30
CA TRP A 65 5.73 -0.64 8.02
C TRP A 65 5.54 0.21 9.28
N VAL A 66 4.76 -0.28 10.26
CA VAL A 66 4.65 0.38 11.57
C VAL A 66 6.00 0.40 12.27
N ARG A 67 6.77 -0.71 12.28
CA ARG A 67 8.13 -0.75 12.82
C ARG A 67 9.05 0.25 12.13
N ALA A 68 8.97 0.35 10.79
CA ALA A 68 9.76 1.33 10.04
C ALA A 68 9.42 2.78 10.42
N PHE A 69 8.13 3.10 10.63
CA PHE A 69 7.73 4.42 11.12
C PHE A 69 8.20 4.67 12.55
N GLU A 70 8.14 3.68 13.43
CA GLU A 70 8.64 3.81 14.81
C GLU A 70 10.15 4.06 14.83
N ALA A 71 10.90 3.38 13.98
CA ALA A 71 12.33 3.61 13.86
C ALA A 71 12.66 5.04 13.39
N LYS A 72 12.02 5.51 12.30
CA LYS A 72 12.28 6.87 11.76
C LYS A 72 11.76 7.97 12.67
N TYR A 73 10.50 7.92 13.06
CA TYR A 73 9.79 9.07 13.64
C TYR A 73 9.74 9.07 15.18
N ALA A 74 10.02 7.93 15.82
CA ALA A 74 10.01 7.79 17.28
C ALA A 74 11.36 7.34 17.86
N GLY A 75 12.36 7.03 17.02
CA GLY A 75 13.67 6.52 17.46
C GLY A 75 13.58 5.18 18.18
N ARG A 76 12.56 4.37 17.88
CA ARG A 76 12.32 3.07 18.51
C ARG A 76 12.82 1.93 17.63
N GLY A 77 13.92 1.32 18.03
CA GLY A 77 14.56 0.27 17.27
C GLY A 77 15.26 0.80 16.01
N THR A 78 15.58 -0.12 15.11
CA THR A 78 16.22 0.17 13.82
C THR A 78 15.44 -0.52 12.70
N PHE A 79 15.47 0.07 11.51
CA PHE A 79 14.94 -0.53 10.30
C PHE A 79 16.01 -0.42 9.21
N THR A 80 16.60 -1.56 8.88
CA THR A 80 17.81 -1.63 8.06
C THR A 80 17.51 -2.04 6.62
N ARG A 81 18.52 -2.03 5.73
CA ARG A 81 18.41 -2.60 4.39
C ARG A 81 17.89 -4.04 4.42
N ALA A 82 18.33 -4.88 5.35
CA ALA A 82 17.85 -6.26 5.47
C ALA A 82 16.36 -6.33 5.81
N ASP A 83 15.83 -5.38 6.60
CA ASP A 83 14.40 -5.30 6.89
C ASP A 83 13.61 -4.89 5.63
N TYR A 84 14.13 -3.93 4.85
CA TYR A 84 13.54 -3.57 3.56
C TYR A 84 13.61 -4.72 2.55
N ASP A 85 14.70 -5.49 2.51
CA ASP A 85 14.85 -6.62 1.60
C ASP A 85 13.83 -7.72 1.89
N ARG A 86 13.53 -8.00 3.17
CA ARG A 86 12.45 -8.91 3.54
C ARG A 86 11.07 -8.42 3.10
N LEU A 87 10.84 -7.11 3.13
CA LEU A 87 9.55 -6.51 2.86
C LEU A 87 9.32 -6.27 1.35
N LEU A 88 10.37 -5.91 0.63
CA LEU A 88 10.36 -5.42 -0.75
C LEU A 88 11.22 -6.26 -1.70
N GLY A 89 11.67 -7.44 -1.27
CA GLY A 89 12.69 -8.23 -1.98
C GLY A 89 12.29 -8.68 -3.38
N ASP A 90 11.01 -8.72 -3.68
CA ASP A 90 10.43 -9.05 -4.98
C ASP A 90 10.09 -7.80 -5.83
N CYS A 91 10.38 -6.60 -5.35
CA CYS A 91 10.04 -5.35 -6.03
C CYS A 91 11.28 -4.67 -6.62
N GLN A 92 11.24 -4.30 -7.89
CA GLN A 92 12.26 -3.49 -8.57
C GLN A 92 12.03 -2.00 -8.38
N ALA A 93 10.83 -1.60 -7.99
CA ALA A 93 10.49 -0.21 -7.74
C ALA A 93 9.57 -0.07 -6.53
N VAL A 94 9.55 1.13 -5.97
CA VAL A 94 8.61 1.51 -4.90
C VAL A 94 8.04 2.89 -5.18
N CYS A 95 6.77 3.10 -4.83
CA CYS A 95 6.10 4.40 -4.90
C CYS A 95 4.96 4.47 -3.88
N ASP A 96 4.44 5.67 -3.66
CA ASP A 96 3.29 5.90 -2.77
C ASP A 96 3.55 5.54 -1.31
N ALA A 97 2.55 5.76 -0.47
CA ALA A 97 2.54 5.26 0.90
C ALA A 97 2.56 3.70 0.92
N PRO A 98 3.18 3.09 1.92
CA PRO A 98 3.98 3.69 2.99
C PRO A 98 5.41 4.05 2.60
N ALA A 99 5.94 3.50 1.51
CA ALA A 99 7.35 3.61 1.10
C ALA A 99 7.81 5.06 0.91
N ALA A 100 6.98 5.92 0.31
CA ALA A 100 7.34 7.32 0.07
C ALA A 100 7.58 8.12 1.37
N PHE A 101 6.99 7.75 2.51
CA PHE A 101 7.28 8.39 3.79
C PHE A 101 8.66 8.06 4.35
N LEU A 102 9.29 7.06 3.77
CA LEU A 102 10.64 6.58 4.08
C LEU A 102 11.56 6.71 2.85
N GLY A 103 11.22 7.62 1.93
CA GLY A 103 11.90 7.75 0.65
C GLY A 103 13.40 8.06 0.77
N ALA A 104 13.78 8.92 1.71
CA ALA A 104 15.17 9.23 1.98
C ALA A 104 15.91 8.03 2.58
N GLU A 105 15.32 7.33 3.55
CA GLU A 105 15.87 6.10 4.16
C GLU A 105 16.03 4.98 3.12
N LEU A 106 15.06 4.84 2.23
CA LEU A 106 15.15 3.88 1.11
C LEU A 106 16.27 4.26 0.14
N ALA A 107 16.40 5.54 -0.20
CA ALA A 107 17.48 6.00 -1.06
C ALA A 107 18.87 5.78 -0.44
N GLU A 108 19.00 5.90 0.87
CA GLU A 108 20.24 5.57 1.61
C GLU A 108 20.47 4.05 1.65
N ALA A 109 19.42 3.26 1.89
CA ALA A 109 19.53 1.80 1.92
C ALA A 109 19.87 1.19 0.55
N TYR A 110 19.46 1.85 -0.55
CA TYR A 110 19.70 1.42 -1.92
C TYR A 110 20.40 2.50 -2.74
N PRO A 111 21.71 2.75 -2.51
CA PRO A 111 22.45 3.80 -3.19
C PRO A 111 22.56 3.61 -4.71
N GLU A 112 22.35 2.39 -5.19
CA GLU A 112 22.34 2.02 -6.61
C GLU A 112 21.04 2.39 -7.35
N ALA A 113 19.94 2.64 -6.62
CA ALA A 113 18.65 2.95 -7.21
C ALA A 113 18.58 4.38 -7.74
N LYS A 114 17.92 4.57 -8.88
CA LYS A 114 17.51 5.89 -9.37
C LYS A 114 16.33 6.42 -8.56
N VAL A 115 16.28 7.73 -8.35
CA VAL A 115 15.21 8.35 -7.57
C VAL A 115 14.40 9.31 -8.43
N VAL A 116 13.07 9.24 -8.30
CA VAL A 116 12.13 10.16 -8.94
C VAL A 116 11.39 10.91 -7.84
N ILE A 117 11.63 12.22 -7.71
CA ILE A 117 10.82 13.08 -6.83
C ILE A 117 9.56 13.47 -7.60
N LEU A 118 8.46 12.83 -7.25
CA LEU A 118 7.18 13.01 -7.95
C LEU A 118 6.41 14.18 -7.35
N ASN A 119 6.51 15.30 -8.01
CA ASN A 119 5.93 16.58 -7.58
C ASN A 119 4.45 16.72 -7.94
N ARG A 120 3.79 17.53 -7.17
CA ARG A 120 2.48 18.10 -7.44
C ARG A 120 2.39 19.45 -6.74
N ASP A 121 1.62 20.38 -7.33
CA ASP A 121 1.32 21.63 -6.66
C ASP A 121 0.67 21.39 -5.29
N PRO A 122 1.17 22.00 -4.19
CA PRO A 122 0.72 21.72 -2.83
C PRO A 122 -0.76 21.96 -2.60
N GLU A 123 -1.33 23.04 -3.18
CA GLU A 123 -2.76 23.36 -3.04
C GLU A 123 -3.62 22.31 -3.77
N THR A 124 -3.23 21.97 -4.97
CA THR A 124 -3.89 20.91 -5.76
C THR A 124 -3.77 19.53 -5.08
N TRP A 125 -2.63 19.28 -4.42
CA TRP A 125 -2.45 18.06 -3.60
C TRP A 125 -3.40 18.06 -2.40
N TYR A 126 -3.44 19.17 -1.65
CA TYR A 126 -4.33 19.31 -0.48
C TYR A 126 -5.79 19.02 -0.86
N ASP A 127 -6.29 19.68 -1.90
CA ASP A 127 -7.66 19.49 -2.40
C ASP A 127 -7.92 18.05 -2.87
N SER A 128 -6.93 17.41 -3.49
CA SER A 128 -7.05 16.03 -3.92
C SER A 128 -7.18 15.07 -2.74
N VAL A 129 -6.41 15.26 -1.66
CA VAL A 129 -6.49 14.43 -0.44
C VAL A 129 -7.80 14.68 0.29
N LEU A 130 -8.21 15.95 0.44
CA LEU A 130 -9.46 16.36 1.10
C LEU A 130 -10.67 15.67 0.44
N ASN A 131 -10.70 15.69 -0.91
CA ASN A 131 -11.82 15.14 -1.69
C ASN A 131 -11.72 13.64 -2.00
N SER A 132 -10.77 12.93 -1.42
CA SER A 132 -10.58 11.49 -1.63
C SER A 132 -10.32 10.74 -0.31
N ILE A 133 -9.06 10.65 0.12
CA ILE A 133 -8.63 9.84 1.27
C ILE A 133 -9.30 10.32 2.55
N TYR A 134 -9.34 11.65 2.77
CA TYR A 134 -9.94 12.23 3.97
C TYR A 134 -11.41 11.90 4.12
N LEU A 135 -12.20 11.96 3.04
CA LEU A 135 -13.61 11.57 3.06
C LEU A 135 -13.84 10.11 3.45
N MET A 136 -12.87 9.22 3.18
CA MET A 136 -12.96 7.82 3.59
C MET A 136 -12.77 7.62 5.08
N THR A 137 -12.00 8.50 5.73
CA THR A 137 -11.68 8.38 7.16
C THR A 137 -12.83 8.83 8.06
N LYS A 138 -13.76 9.63 7.54
CA LYS A 138 -14.95 10.11 8.28
C LYS A 138 -16.17 9.20 8.00
N PRO A 139 -16.56 8.31 8.93
CA PRO A 139 -17.75 7.50 8.76
C PRO A 139 -19.01 8.38 8.80
N GLN A 140 -19.77 8.36 7.71
CA GLN A 140 -21.05 9.08 7.62
C GLN A 140 -22.19 8.15 8.06
N GLY A 141 -22.91 8.53 9.12
CA GLY A 141 -24.11 7.85 9.59
C GLY A 141 -23.86 6.61 10.49
N LEU A 142 -24.86 6.27 11.28
CA LEU A 142 -24.81 5.19 12.27
C LEU A 142 -24.60 3.81 11.60
N GLY A 143 -25.31 3.54 10.49
CA GLY A 143 -25.21 2.25 9.81
C GLY A 143 -23.80 1.96 9.29
N ARG A 144 -23.08 2.99 8.82
CA ARG A 144 -21.68 2.84 8.39
C ARG A 144 -20.75 2.60 9.58
N LYS A 145 -20.97 3.28 10.70
CA LYS A 145 -20.21 3.05 11.95
C LYS A 145 -20.38 1.61 12.44
N LEU A 146 -21.60 1.11 12.50
CA LEU A 146 -21.88 -0.28 12.90
C LEU A 146 -21.25 -1.30 11.94
N SER A 147 -21.33 -1.04 10.63
CA SER A 147 -20.68 -1.88 9.62
C SER A 147 -19.15 -1.90 9.76
N MET A 148 -18.52 -0.78 10.12
CA MET A 148 -17.08 -0.72 10.37
C MET A 148 -16.71 -1.50 11.64
N ILE A 149 -17.46 -1.37 12.72
CA ILE A 149 -17.24 -2.13 13.95
C ILE A 149 -17.36 -3.63 13.67
N TYR A 150 -18.42 -4.05 12.99
CA TYR A 150 -18.61 -5.44 12.58
C TYR A 150 -17.43 -5.96 11.74
N SER A 151 -17.04 -5.22 10.69
CA SER A 151 -15.89 -5.62 9.87
C SER A 151 -14.59 -5.65 10.68
N PHE A 152 -14.37 -4.69 11.60
CA PHE A 152 -13.20 -4.70 12.46
C PHE A 152 -13.13 -5.95 13.37
N MET A 153 -14.27 -6.43 13.86
CA MET A 153 -14.32 -7.63 14.70
C MET A 153 -13.96 -8.90 13.91
N PHE A 154 -14.40 -9.02 12.68
CA PHE A 154 -14.34 -10.26 11.92
C PHE A 154 -13.42 -10.23 10.68
N ASP A 155 -12.87 -9.07 10.27
CA ASP A 155 -11.92 -8.94 9.16
C ASP A 155 -10.51 -8.59 9.66
N THR A 156 -9.60 -9.56 9.61
CA THR A 156 -8.18 -9.36 10.01
C THR A 156 -7.48 -8.32 9.13
N THR A 157 -7.82 -8.26 7.84
CA THR A 157 -7.31 -7.26 6.91
C THR A 157 -7.61 -5.85 7.40
N LEU A 158 -8.84 -5.60 7.87
CA LEU A 158 -9.23 -4.29 8.39
C LEU A 158 -8.53 -3.98 9.72
N ARG A 159 -8.30 -4.98 10.59
CA ARG A 159 -7.54 -4.77 11.85
C ARG A 159 -6.10 -4.35 11.57
N ASN A 160 -5.42 -5.03 10.66
CA ASN A 160 -4.04 -4.69 10.26
C ASN A 160 -3.98 -3.27 9.68
N MET A 161 -4.91 -2.93 8.80
CA MET A 161 -5.02 -1.57 8.24
C MET A 161 -5.35 -0.50 9.28
N ALA A 162 -6.13 -0.83 10.31
CA ALA A 162 -6.40 0.08 11.42
C ALA A 162 -5.15 0.36 12.26
N GLY A 163 -4.32 -0.66 12.52
CA GLY A 163 -3.02 -0.54 13.17
C GLY A 163 -2.08 0.40 12.39
N TYR A 164 -1.94 0.15 11.08
CA TYR A 164 -1.19 1.01 10.18
C TYR A 164 -1.72 2.45 10.16
N SER A 165 -3.04 2.63 10.05
CA SER A 165 -3.67 3.96 10.02
C SER A 165 -3.47 4.72 11.33
N LYS A 166 -3.45 4.01 12.47
CA LYS A 166 -3.13 4.60 13.77
C LYS A 166 -1.68 5.09 13.80
N ALA A 167 -0.73 4.24 13.38
CA ALA A 167 0.69 4.60 13.32
C ALA A 167 0.95 5.76 12.36
N LEU A 168 0.29 5.76 11.19
CA LEU A 168 0.37 6.84 10.21
C LEU A 168 -0.02 8.19 10.83
N ARG A 169 -1.14 8.26 11.55
CA ARG A 169 -1.56 9.50 12.25
C ARG A 169 -0.66 9.86 13.41
N GLN A 170 -0.16 8.88 14.14
CA GLN A 170 0.67 9.11 15.32
C GLN A 170 2.08 9.59 14.97
N TYR A 171 2.67 9.05 13.92
CA TYR A 171 4.08 9.24 13.60
C TYR A 171 4.31 10.14 12.39
N VAL A 172 3.49 10.03 11.36
CA VAL A 172 3.73 10.68 10.06
C VAL A 172 2.82 11.90 9.86
N LEU A 173 1.50 11.69 9.81
CA LEU A 173 0.52 12.75 9.53
C LEU A 173 -0.04 13.30 10.85
N LYS A 174 0.75 14.14 11.53
CA LYS A 174 0.40 14.71 12.85
C LYS A 174 -0.53 15.92 12.74
N TYR A 175 -1.48 15.89 11.82
CA TYR A 175 -2.46 16.94 11.58
C TYR A 175 -3.79 16.36 11.11
N ASP A 176 -4.89 17.11 11.32
CA ASP A 176 -6.18 16.82 10.68
C ASP A 176 -6.25 17.52 9.33
N HIS A 177 -6.32 16.75 8.26
CA HIS A 177 -6.28 17.27 6.88
C HIS A 177 -7.45 18.21 6.56
N GLY A 178 -8.60 18.05 7.23
CA GLY A 178 -9.79 18.89 6.99
C GLY A 178 -9.89 20.12 7.87
N GLU A 179 -9.11 20.18 8.96
CA GLU A 179 -9.18 21.27 9.93
C GLU A 179 -7.89 22.11 9.95
N GLU A 180 -6.74 21.51 9.58
CA GLU A 180 -5.41 22.08 9.76
C GLU A 180 -4.65 22.20 8.44
N LYS A 181 -5.22 22.95 7.46
CA LYS A 181 -4.66 23.10 6.11
C LYS A 181 -3.19 23.52 6.11
N ASP A 182 -2.86 24.55 6.89
CA ASP A 182 -1.50 25.10 6.93
C ASP A 182 -0.47 24.07 7.43
N LYS A 183 -0.85 23.24 8.41
CA LYS A 183 -0.01 22.15 8.88
C LYS A 183 0.15 21.05 7.83
N ALA A 184 -0.90 20.75 7.08
CA ALA A 184 -0.85 19.79 5.99
C ALA A 184 0.11 20.25 4.88
N LEU A 185 0.03 21.51 4.48
CA LEU A 185 0.91 22.12 3.47
C LEU A 185 2.35 22.20 3.96
N ALA A 186 2.56 22.60 5.22
CA ALA A 186 3.88 22.64 5.84
C ALA A 186 4.51 21.24 5.92
N TRP A 187 3.74 20.21 6.29
CA TRP A 187 4.18 18.82 6.26
C TRP A 187 4.57 18.37 4.86
N TYR A 188 3.74 18.66 3.86
CA TYR A 188 4.03 18.32 2.46
C TYR A 188 5.35 18.93 2.02
N LYS A 189 5.53 20.23 2.25
CA LYS A 189 6.77 20.93 1.93
C LYS A 189 7.98 20.31 2.62
N ALA A 190 7.89 20.09 3.93
CA ALA A 190 8.99 19.51 4.72
C ALA A 190 9.39 18.10 4.22
N GLN A 191 8.42 17.28 3.80
CA GLN A 191 8.71 15.96 3.24
C GLN A 191 9.50 16.04 1.92
N TYR A 192 9.17 17.00 1.05
CA TYR A 192 9.90 17.22 -0.20
C TYR A 192 11.24 17.91 -0.01
N ASP A 193 11.35 18.80 0.97
CA ASP A 193 12.62 19.40 1.35
C ASP A 193 13.59 18.32 1.90
N GLU A 194 13.09 17.38 2.72
CA GLU A 194 13.86 16.22 3.20
C GLU A 194 14.40 15.37 2.03
N PHE A 195 13.59 15.09 1.02
CA PHE A 195 14.04 14.35 -0.17
C PHE A 195 15.16 15.08 -0.90
N ARG A 196 15.03 16.39 -1.08
CA ARG A 196 16.04 17.21 -1.77
C ARG A 196 17.34 17.34 -0.99
N GLU A 197 17.25 17.42 0.32
CA GLU A 197 18.39 17.54 1.20
C GLU A 197 19.21 16.25 1.30
N ARG A 198 18.52 15.10 1.47
CA ARG A 198 19.19 13.82 1.77
C ARG A 198 19.51 13.00 0.53
N ILE A 199 18.89 13.24 -0.61
CA ILE A 199 19.13 12.47 -1.83
C ILE A 199 20.01 13.28 -2.78
N PRO A 200 21.21 12.76 -3.17
CA PRO A 200 22.13 13.44 -4.08
C PRO A 200 21.47 13.82 -5.42
N ALA A 201 21.78 15.03 -5.93
CA ALA A 201 21.15 15.58 -7.12
C ALA A 201 21.39 14.73 -8.38
N GLU A 202 22.56 14.10 -8.48
CA GLU A 202 22.94 13.22 -9.60
C GLU A 202 22.16 11.90 -9.65
N ARG A 203 21.47 11.54 -8.57
CA ARG A 203 20.67 10.33 -8.46
C ARG A 203 19.19 10.55 -8.67
N ARG A 204 18.72 11.80 -8.66
CA ARG A 204 17.30 12.14 -8.67
C ARG A 204 16.92 13.05 -9.82
N ILE A 205 15.64 12.95 -10.23
CA ILE A 205 14.98 13.97 -11.03
C ILE A 205 13.79 14.55 -10.27
N GLU A 206 13.49 15.82 -10.52
CA GLU A 206 12.20 16.43 -10.20
C GLU A 206 11.26 16.11 -11.36
N TYR A 207 10.10 15.53 -11.07
CA TYR A 207 9.22 15.01 -12.10
C TYR A 207 7.75 15.25 -11.76
N THR A 208 6.95 15.54 -12.75
CA THR A 208 5.49 15.57 -12.68
C THR A 208 4.88 14.63 -13.73
N ILE A 209 3.66 14.15 -13.49
CA ILE A 209 3.00 13.22 -14.43
C ILE A 209 2.77 13.89 -15.82
N THR A 210 2.75 15.21 -15.86
CA THR A 210 2.57 15.99 -17.11
C THR A 210 3.82 16.03 -17.97
N ASP A 211 5.00 15.71 -17.44
CA ASP A 211 6.26 15.74 -18.16
C ASP A 211 6.40 14.58 -19.16
N GLY A 212 5.55 13.54 -19.03
CA GLY A 212 5.49 12.43 -19.97
C GLY A 212 6.72 11.51 -19.92
N TRP A 213 6.95 10.76 -21.02
CA TRP A 213 7.96 9.70 -21.04
C TRP A 213 9.39 10.22 -21.08
N ALA A 214 9.67 11.26 -21.86
CA ALA A 214 11.02 11.63 -22.22
C ALA A 214 11.96 11.82 -21.01
N PRO A 215 11.67 12.72 -20.01
CA PRO A 215 12.58 12.93 -18.89
C PRO A 215 12.65 11.71 -17.96
N LEU A 216 11.56 10.92 -17.84
CA LEU A 216 11.54 9.71 -17.04
C LEU A 216 12.44 8.63 -17.67
N CYS A 217 12.29 8.39 -18.96
CA CYS A 217 13.05 7.38 -19.69
C CYS A 217 14.55 7.72 -19.77
N GLU A 218 14.88 8.99 -20.02
CA GLU A 218 16.26 9.48 -20.00
C GLU A 218 16.91 9.24 -18.62
N HIS A 219 16.23 9.64 -17.54
CA HIS A 219 16.74 9.43 -16.18
C HIS A 219 16.92 7.95 -15.84
N LEU A 220 15.97 7.10 -16.22
CA LEU A 220 16.02 5.67 -15.93
C LEU A 220 16.95 4.88 -16.87
N GLY A 221 17.37 5.48 -17.99
CA GLY A 221 18.22 4.83 -18.99
C GLY A 221 17.48 3.73 -19.76
N VAL A 222 16.21 3.97 -20.11
CA VAL A 222 15.36 3.03 -20.84
C VAL A 222 14.70 3.71 -22.04
N PRO A 223 14.36 2.96 -23.11
CA PRO A 223 13.69 3.56 -24.27
C PRO A 223 12.28 4.01 -23.95
N ILE A 224 11.80 5.02 -24.68
CA ILE A 224 10.40 5.46 -24.66
C ILE A 224 9.53 4.32 -25.22
N PRO A 225 8.42 3.96 -24.56
CA PRO A 225 7.50 2.94 -25.08
C PRO A 225 6.83 3.40 -26.37
N MET A 226 6.89 2.55 -27.39
CA MET A 226 6.25 2.79 -28.69
C MET A 226 5.11 1.80 -28.91
N ILE A 227 4.05 2.24 -29.57
CA ILE A 227 2.92 1.41 -30.01
C ILE A 227 2.63 1.66 -31.48
N GLU A 228 2.08 0.68 -32.16
CA GLU A 228 1.55 0.86 -33.50
C GLU A 228 0.21 1.63 -33.45
N ASP A 229 0.12 2.73 -34.17
CA ASP A 229 -1.13 3.47 -34.33
C ASP A 229 -2.11 2.65 -35.18
N PRO A 230 -3.30 2.33 -34.64
CA PRO A 230 -4.26 1.46 -35.35
C PRO A 230 -4.82 2.08 -36.66
N GLY A 231 -4.71 3.40 -36.83
CA GLY A 231 -5.23 4.10 -38.00
C GLY A 231 -4.23 4.25 -39.14
N THR A 232 -2.92 4.40 -38.78
CA THR A 232 -1.86 4.68 -39.76
C THR A 232 -0.87 3.52 -39.91
N GLY A 233 -0.78 2.62 -38.92
CA GLY A 233 0.26 1.55 -38.87
C GLY A 233 1.66 2.07 -38.50
N GLU A 234 1.80 3.35 -38.18
CA GLU A 234 3.08 3.93 -37.78
C GLU A 234 3.37 3.70 -36.30
N MET A 235 4.66 3.59 -35.95
CA MET A 235 5.09 3.52 -34.56
C MET A 235 5.06 4.92 -33.94
N VAL A 236 4.20 5.10 -32.92
CA VAL A 236 4.04 6.34 -32.18
C VAL A 236 4.35 6.13 -30.70
N GLU A 237 4.69 7.21 -30.00
CA GLU A 237 4.90 7.16 -28.55
C GLU A 237 3.61 6.69 -27.85
N ALA A 238 3.74 5.68 -26.97
CA ALA A 238 2.61 5.20 -26.20
C ALA A 238 2.03 6.35 -25.31
N PRO A 239 0.72 6.48 -25.17
CA PRO A 239 0.14 7.47 -24.29
C PRO A 239 0.61 7.25 -22.84
N PHE A 240 1.08 8.32 -22.19
CA PHE A 240 1.49 8.22 -20.79
C PHE A 240 0.27 7.85 -19.91
N PRO A 241 0.40 6.88 -18.97
CA PRO A 241 -0.71 6.42 -18.15
C PRO A 241 -1.30 7.55 -17.31
N ARG A 242 -2.61 7.78 -17.42
CA ARG A 242 -3.35 8.72 -16.58
C ARG A 242 -4.39 7.95 -15.76
N LEU A 243 -3.98 7.53 -14.57
CA LEU A 243 -4.78 6.71 -13.68
C LEU A 243 -5.11 7.49 -12.40
N ASN A 244 -6.18 7.08 -11.74
CA ASN A 244 -6.54 7.61 -10.44
C ASN A 244 -7.25 8.98 -10.49
N ASP A 245 -8.23 9.09 -11.37
CA ASP A 245 -9.22 10.14 -11.23
C ASP A 245 -10.06 9.95 -9.94
N ARG A 246 -10.87 10.93 -9.59
CA ARG A 246 -11.71 10.89 -8.37
C ARG A 246 -12.77 9.79 -8.43
N GLU A 247 -13.27 9.48 -9.60
CA GLU A 247 -14.31 8.48 -9.81
C GLU A 247 -13.76 7.06 -9.61
N MET A 248 -12.64 6.74 -10.23
CA MET A 248 -11.93 5.46 -10.03
C MET A 248 -11.59 5.24 -8.56
N PHE A 249 -11.13 6.27 -7.85
CA PHE A 249 -10.84 6.18 -6.42
C PHE A 249 -12.10 5.86 -5.60
N ARG A 250 -13.24 6.51 -5.90
CA ARG A 250 -14.54 6.25 -5.23
C ARG A 250 -15.01 4.82 -5.46
N GLU A 251 -14.92 4.32 -6.69
CA GLU A 251 -15.33 2.96 -7.02
C GLU A 251 -14.45 1.91 -6.34
N ASN A 252 -13.14 2.09 -6.36
CA ASN A 252 -12.21 1.21 -5.67
C ASN A 252 -12.49 1.19 -4.16
N SER A 253 -12.80 2.33 -3.57
CA SER A 253 -13.17 2.46 -2.16
C SER A 253 -14.45 1.69 -1.82
N LYS A 254 -15.49 1.80 -2.66
CA LYS A 254 -16.75 1.02 -2.51
C LYS A 254 -16.48 -0.48 -2.60
N ARG A 255 -15.67 -0.91 -3.56
CA ARG A 255 -15.27 -2.32 -3.72
C ARG A 255 -14.52 -2.85 -2.50
N MET A 256 -13.61 -2.05 -1.92
CA MET A 256 -12.89 -2.42 -0.69
C MET A 256 -13.83 -2.64 0.48
N ILE A 257 -14.78 -1.74 0.73
CA ILE A 257 -15.77 -1.87 1.80
C ILE A 257 -16.62 -3.13 1.60
N LYS A 258 -17.06 -3.40 0.37
CA LYS A 258 -17.84 -4.60 0.03
C LYS A 258 -17.04 -5.88 0.29
N LYS A 259 -15.76 -5.90 -0.13
CA LYS A 259 -14.85 -7.05 0.12
C LYS A 259 -14.60 -7.26 1.61
N SER A 260 -14.37 -6.19 2.39
CA SER A 260 -14.19 -6.28 3.84
C SER A 260 -15.41 -6.90 4.53
N ARG A 261 -16.62 -6.48 4.16
CA ARG A 261 -17.85 -7.06 4.70
C ARG A 261 -18.02 -8.53 4.31
N ALA A 262 -17.69 -8.91 3.08
CA ALA A 262 -17.75 -10.30 2.64
C ALA A 262 -16.80 -11.18 3.47
N ARG A 263 -15.52 -10.75 3.63
CA ARG A 263 -14.55 -11.47 4.48
C ARG A 263 -15.02 -11.57 5.95
N ALA A 264 -15.61 -10.52 6.49
CA ALA A 264 -16.14 -10.54 7.84
C ALA A 264 -17.28 -11.58 7.98
N ASN A 265 -18.19 -11.66 7.00
CA ASN A 265 -19.25 -12.69 6.98
C ASN A 265 -18.68 -14.11 6.91
N ASP A 266 -17.72 -14.34 6.00
CA ASP A 266 -17.09 -15.66 5.82
C ASP A 266 -16.35 -16.10 7.09
N ASN A 267 -15.66 -15.20 7.74
CA ASN A 267 -14.94 -15.47 9.00
C ASN A 267 -15.91 -15.75 10.16
N LEU A 268 -17.03 -15.00 10.25
CA LEU A 268 -18.05 -15.24 11.26
C LEU A 268 -18.70 -16.62 11.05
N LEU A 269 -19.11 -16.93 9.81
CA LEU A 269 -19.70 -18.23 9.48
C LEU A 269 -18.73 -19.39 9.78
N SER A 270 -17.45 -19.21 9.44
CA SER A 270 -16.41 -20.20 9.77
C SER A 270 -16.22 -20.39 11.28
N ALA A 271 -16.27 -19.30 12.06
CA ALA A 271 -16.19 -19.37 13.52
C ALA A 271 -17.38 -20.09 14.12
N VAL A 272 -18.60 -19.76 13.69
CA VAL A 272 -19.82 -20.44 14.12
C VAL A 272 -19.80 -21.92 13.75
N GLY A 273 -19.41 -22.27 12.53
CA GLY A 273 -19.26 -23.65 12.08
C GLY A 273 -18.27 -24.46 12.93
N ARG A 274 -17.11 -23.87 13.26
CA ARG A 274 -16.13 -24.53 14.15
C ARG A 274 -16.69 -24.76 15.56
N LEU A 275 -17.40 -23.79 16.12
CA LEU A 275 -18.02 -23.93 17.45
C LEU A 275 -19.10 -25.03 17.44
N ALA A 276 -19.91 -25.09 16.39
CA ALA A 276 -20.91 -26.16 16.23
C ALA A 276 -20.26 -27.54 16.15
N LEU A 277 -19.19 -27.71 15.36
CA LEU A 277 -18.44 -28.97 15.28
C LEU A 277 -17.82 -29.37 16.61
N LEU A 278 -17.23 -28.42 17.35
CA LEU A 278 -16.70 -28.67 18.69
C LEU A 278 -17.81 -29.10 19.67
N GLY A 279 -18.99 -28.48 19.59
CA GLY A 279 -20.15 -28.86 20.39
C GLY A 279 -20.61 -30.29 20.10
N VAL A 280 -20.69 -30.67 18.82
CA VAL A 280 -21.04 -32.04 18.41
C VAL A 280 -20.00 -33.05 18.87
N ALA A 281 -18.70 -32.75 18.69
CA ALA A 281 -17.62 -33.64 19.13
C ALA A 281 -17.61 -33.79 20.66
N GLY A 282 -17.79 -32.69 21.40
CA GLY A 282 -17.90 -32.72 22.86
C GLY A 282 -19.09 -33.55 23.35
N TYR A 283 -20.26 -33.41 22.69
CA TYR A 283 -21.44 -34.17 23.02
C TYR A 283 -21.26 -35.68 22.71
N ALA A 284 -20.68 -36.01 21.56
CA ALA A 284 -20.34 -37.42 21.24
C ALA A 284 -19.35 -38.04 22.23
N GLY A 285 -18.32 -37.28 22.64
CA GLY A 285 -17.38 -37.66 23.69
C GLY A 285 -18.06 -37.92 25.05
N TYR A 286 -18.99 -37.05 25.42
CA TYR A 286 -19.79 -37.21 26.64
C TYR A 286 -20.65 -38.48 26.60
N LEU A 287 -21.32 -38.74 25.48
CA LEU A 287 -22.11 -39.99 25.33
C LEU A 287 -21.22 -41.23 25.42
N ALA A 288 -20.07 -41.26 24.75
CA ALA A 288 -19.14 -42.36 24.80
C ALA A 288 -18.58 -42.58 26.22
N TRP A 289 -18.29 -41.53 26.97
CA TRP A 289 -17.88 -41.61 28.37
C TRP A 289 -19.02 -42.16 29.25
N ARG A 290 -20.24 -41.66 29.10
CA ARG A 290 -21.42 -42.11 29.85
C ARG A 290 -21.71 -43.60 29.63
N THR A 291 -21.62 -44.10 28.41
CA THR A 291 -21.85 -45.53 28.09
C THR A 291 -20.77 -46.42 28.69
N ARG A 292 -19.50 -45.98 28.78
CA ARG A 292 -18.43 -46.71 29.43
C ARG A 292 -18.59 -46.82 30.96
N LEU A 293 -19.19 -45.83 31.60
CA LEU A 293 -19.45 -45.86 33.05
C LEU A 293 -20.70 -46.68 33.38
N GLY A 294 -21.74 -46.65 32.54
CA GLY A 294 -22.95 -47.44 32.72
C GLY A 294 -22.82 -48.95 32.48
N GLY A 295 -21.73 -49.38 31.85
CA GLY A 295 -21.41 -50.79 31.62
C GLY A 295 -20.53 -51.46 32.72
N ARG A 296 -20.36 -50.79 33.86
CA ARG A 296 -19.59 -51.32 35.03
C ARG A 296 -20.45 -51.52 36.27
N VAL A 297 -21.74 -51.78 36.10
CA VAL A 297 -22.64 -52.22 37.20
C VAL A 297 -23.14 -53.65 36.92
#